data_3ec6edf171e93fae315a99e6eb894d46
#
_entry.id   3ec6edf171e93fae315a99e6eb894d46
#
_cell.length_a   1.000
_cell.length_b   1.000
_cell.length_c   1.000
_cell.angle_alpha   90.00
_cell.angle_beta   90.00
_cell.angle_gamma   90.00
#
_symmetry.space_group_name_H-M   'P 1'
#
loop_
_entity.id
_entity.type
_entity.pdbx_description
1 polymer ?
#
loop_
_entity_poly.entity_id
_entity_poly.type
_entity_poly.pdbx_seq_one_letter_code
_entity_poly.pdbx_strand_id
1 'polypeptide(L)'
;MCGISGIVHSENIGRNLFNSIRNLEYRGYDSCGMALLXQGXLDLRKNVGGIDEVNSLEKXDQMQGSIGIAHTRWATHGGVTQENAHPHLSQNKQFVIVHNGIISNYQELRERMLSQGVVFESLTDTEVFVNLLEESYSNSKDIEQAFLAALEQIEGSFSIVMLSAHDPEHLYCVKKESPLLLGLGEGCNYVGSDLNAFLEYTRKAVVLDDGEYVVLGRNDYKIRKLKTREHVEKNVLHIDWDVETSKKGGYSHYMLKEIFDEPQTIRQALKIPHEQISGLALMFTEATRAYLMGVGTTYYVANISQYFFSTLANRYYPALSSDEFSVVSVESGDMVLALSQSGETYDTKSSLEYAKLHGAQTAAVVNVMGSAISMMVDQVIMQGSGPEICVVSTKAALAQTFIMLRVALELGRMRKHISQDVYQKHQRELEIFPQMVDQILNEQSGFVRNIARTTSHVEHWLFLGCGVYYPVAMESALKMKEITYQHAEGMPAGFLKHGTLSMVEPALHSLFFVPLPEQKDLHDRTLIAMEQVKARGGTVIGIMFQGDXXAQSXTDQAVLLPQMSALCAPMAQMIMAQMFAYYAALDLGRNIDKPRNLAKSVTVG
;
A
#
# COMPACT_ATOMS: atom_id res chain seq x y z
N MET A 1 7.08 1.62 7.80
CA MET A 1 6.66 0.26 7.80
C MET A 1 7.79 -0.62 7.45
N CYS A 2 7.92 -1.71 8.13
CA CYS A 2 9.18 -2.45 8.13
C CYS A 2 9.03 -3.78 7.41
N GLY A 3 10.14 -4.33 6.94
CA GLY A 3 10.16 -5.64 6.32
C GLY A 3 10.89 -6.64 7.20
N ILE A 4 10.30 -7.83 7.35
CA ILE A 4 10.88 -8.95 8.08
C ILE A 4 11.12 -10.10 7.11
N SER A 5 12.27 -10.77 7.24
CA SER A 5 12.54 -12.02 6.57
C SER A 5 13.29 -12.96 7.50
N GLY A 6 13.05 -14.27 7.33
CA GLY A 6 13.80 -15.32 8.01
C GLY A 6 13.84 -16.56 7.16
N ILE A 7 14.93 -17.33 7.27
CA ILE A 7 15.13 -18.57 6.50
C ILE A 7 15.72 -19.64 7.42
N VAL A 8 15.19 -20.86 7.30
CA VAL A 8 15.76 -22.06 7.91
C VAL A 8 16.09 -23.04 6.78
N HIS A 9 17.36 -23.44 6.68
CA HIS A 9 17.84 -24.25 5.56
C HIS A 9 18.90 -25.24 6.07
N SER A 10 19.35 -26.11 5.21
CA SER A 10 20.50 -26.97 5.47
C SER A 10 21.80 -26.42 4.91
N GLU A 11 21.70 -25.45 4.01
CA GLU A 11 22.84 -24.86 3.32
C GLU A 11 23.01 -23.40 3.72
N ASN A 12 24.11 -22.79 3.30
CA ASN A 12 24.39 -21.40 3.59
C ASN A 12 23.35 -20.48 2.96
N ILE A 13 22.79 -19.56 3.74
CA ILE A 13 21.69 -18.71 3.30
C ILE A 13 22.05 -17.21 3.21
N GLY A 14 23.32 -16.85 3.43
CA GLY A 14 23.69 -15.44 3.48
C GLY A 14 23.20 -14.66 2.27
N ARG A 15 23.46 -15.18 1.08
CA ARG A 15 23.01 -14.54 -0.16
C ARG A 15 21.47 -14.58 -0.29
N ASN A 16 20.86 -15.70 0.04
CA ASN A 16 19.40 -15.83 -0.09
C ASN A 16 18.66 -14.91 0.86
N LEU A 17 19.14 -14.79 2.09
CA LEU A 17 18.53 -13.92 3.08
C LEU A 17 18.70 -12.45 2.67
N PHE A 18 19.87 -12.10 2.14
CA PHE A 18 20.11 -10.75 1.61
C PHE A 18 19.12 -10.44 0.48
N ASN A 19 18.97 -11.36 -0.48
CA ASN A 19 18.03 -11.17 -1.59
C ASN A 19 16.59 -11.04 -1.09
N SER A 20 16.24 -11.86 -0.10
CA SER A 20 14.91 -11.84 0.50
C SER A 20 14.59 -10.48 1.10
N ILE A 21 15.49 -9.93 1.92
CA ILE A 21 15.23 -8.65 2.57
C ILE A 21 15.31 -7.49 1.55
N ARG A 22 16.13 -7.64 0.54
CA ARG A 22 16.21 -6.67 -0.55
C ARG A 22 14.86 -6.53 -1.26
N ASN A 23 14.17 -7.64 -1.43
CA ASN A 23 12.83 -7.65 -2.05
C ASN A 23 11.78 -6.98 -1.17
N LEU A 24 12.09 -6.71 0.10
CA LEU A 24 11.19 -6.01 1.02
C LEU A 24 11.58 -4.56 1.27
N GLU A 25 12.60 -4.06 0.59
CA GLU A 25 13.09 -2.69 0.85
C GLU A 25 12.00 -1.63 0.66
N TYR A 26 11.05 -1.86 -0.24
CA TYR A 26 9.94 -0.93 -0.44
C TYR A 26 9.10 -0.71 0.82
N ARG A 27 9.21 -1.59 1.83
CA ARG A 27 8.47 -1.46 3.09
C ARG A 27 9.16 -0.52 4.08
N GLY A 28 10.45 -0.28 3.89
CA GLY A 28 11.22 0.63 4.73
C GLY A 28 12.68 0.62 4.33
N TYR A 29 13.29 1.77 4.34
CA TYR A 29 14.66 1.90 3.84
C TYR A 29 15.49 2.91 4.64
N ASP A 30 15.09 3.15 5.89
CA ASP A 30 15.87 4.02 6.79
C ASP A 30 17.13 3.32 7.30
N SER A 31 17.01 2.02 7.55
CA SER A 31 18.13 1.19 8.01
C SER A 31 17.80 -0.27 7.74
N CYS A 32 18.79 -1.13 7.80
CA CYS A 32 18.58 -2.56 7.63
C CYS A 32 19.69 -3.37 8.27
N GLY A 33 19.43 -4.68 8.44
CA GLY A 33 20.42 -5.57 9.00
C GLY A 33 20.00 -7.03 8.91
N MET A 34 20.97 -7.89 9.17
CA MET A 34 20.80 -9.34 9.15
C MET A 34 21.55 -9.97 10.34
N ALA A 35 21.03 -11.10 10.82
CA ALA A 35 21.70 -11.92 11.83
C ALA A 35 21.63 -13.38 11.42
N LEU A 36 22.78 -14.08 11.41
CA LEU A 36 22.87 -15.49 11.09
C LEU A 36 23.59 -16.22 12.21
N LEU A 37 23.25 -17.48 12.38
CA LEU A 37 23.93 -18.33 13.36
C LEU A 37 25.02 -19.13 12.64
N UNK A 38 26.11 -18.91 13.02
CA UNK A 38 27.16 -19.60 12.41
C UNK A 38 28.04 -20.16 13.45
N GLN A 39 28.33 -21.39 13.49
CA GLN A 39 29.27 -22.05 14.40
C GLN A 39 29.00 -21.70 15.88
N GLY A 40 27.74 -21.64 16.26
CA GLY A 40 27.33 -21.34 17.62
C GLY A 40 27.29 -19.87 18.05
N UNK A 41 27.53 -18.95 17.13
CA UNK A 41 27.49 -17.58 17.39
C UNK A 41 26.59 -16.89 16.46
N LEU A 42 26.15 -15.91 17.09
CA LEU A 42 25.27 -15.05 16.26
C LEU A 42 26.11 -13.94 15.66
N ASP A 43 26.15 -13.88 14.35
CA ASP A 43 26.80 -12.80 13.58
C ASP A 43 25.71 -11.79 13.21
N LEU A 44 25.83 -10.56 13.72
CA LEU A 44 24.86 -9.48 13.48
C LEU A 44 25.55 -8.35 12.74
N ARG A 45 24.96 -7.93 11.60
CA ARG A 45 25.47 -6.81 10.81
C ARG A 45 24.30 -5.90 10.44
N LYS A 46 24.42 -4.61 10.74
CA LYS A 46 23.36 -3.63 10.48
C LYS A 46 23.92 -2.23 10.37
N ASN A 47 23.22 -1.38 9.63
CA ASN A 47 23.62 0.03 9.50
C ASN A 47 22.45 0.87 8.95
N VAL A 48 22.68 2.17 8.90
CA VAL A 48 21.75 3.16 8.36
C VAL A 48 21.87 3.18 6.84
N GLY A 49 20.72 3.30 6.16
CA GLY A 49 20.67 3.42 4.70
C GLY A 49 19.91 2.29 4.04
N GLY A 50 19.80 2.38 2.72
CA GLY A 50 19.16 1.36 1.92
C GLY A 50 19.98 0.08 1.85
N ILE A 51 19.36 -1.01 1.41
CA ILE A 51 19.94 -2.35 1.51
C ILE A 51 21.27 -2.48 0.76
N ASP A 52 21.37 -1.91 -0.44
CA ASP A 52 22.61 -2.00 -1.22
C ASP A 52 23.73 -1.18 -0.59
N GLU A 53 23.38 0.00 -0.04
CA GLU A 53 24.33 0.86 0.65
C GLU A 53 24.88 0.15 1.89
N VAL A 54 23.97 -0.43 2.70
CA VAL A 54 24.39 -1.16 3.91
C VAL A 54 25.20 -2.39 3.54
N ASN A 55 24.84 -3.08 2.45
CA ASN A 55 25.60 -4.25 2.00
C ASN A 55 27.05 -3.87 1.61
N SER A 56 27.23 -2.70 0.98
CA SER A 56 28.59 -2.27 0.60
C SER A 56 29.48 -2.06 1.82
N LEU A 57 28.89 -1.66 2.95
CA LEU A 57 29.61 -1.42 4.19
C LEU A 57 29.78 -2.70 5.04
N GLU A 58 28.71 -3.46 5.18
CA GLU A 58 28.62 -4.55 6.17
C GLU A 58 28.76 -5.94 5.56
N LYS A 59 28.72 -6.07 4.23
CA LYS A 59 28.83 -7.35 3.52
C LYS A 59 27.78 -8.38 3.96
N UNK A 60 26.57 -7.94 4.08
CA UNK A 60 25.50 -8.69 4.40
C UNK A 60 25.36 -9.89 3.65
N ASP A 61 25.60 -9.83 2.26
CA ASP A 61 25.44 -10.97 1.34
C ASP A 61 26.54 -12.04 1.46
N GLN A 62 27.61 -11.73 2.18
CA GLN A 62 28.71 -12.66 2.39
C GLN A 62 28.66 -13.36 3.74
N MET A 63 27.64 -13.11 4.54
CA MET A 63 27.48 -13.74 5.84
C MET A 63 27.27 -15.25 5.69
N GLN A 64 27.67 -16.01 6.70
CA GLN A 64 27.63 -17.47 6.69
C GLN A 64 26.70 -17.99 7.74
N GLY A 65 25.94 -19.03 7.41
CA GLY A 65 25.02 -19.70 8.31
C GLY A 65 23.86 -20.31 7.55
N SER A 66 23.16 -21.25 8.17
CA SER A 66 22.01 -21.93 7.55
C SER A 66 20.67 -21.50 8.14
N ILE A 67 20.69 -20.65 9.16
CA ILE A 67 19.48 -20.09 9.77
C ILE A 67 19.76 -18.61 10.07
N GLY A 68 18.80 -17.75 9.76
CA GLY A 68 18.98 -16.32 9.95
C GLY A 68 17.72 -15.51 9.81
N ILE A 69 17.81 -14.25 10.25
CA ILE A 69 16.71 -13.28 10.19
C ILE A 69 17.25 -11.95 9.67
N ALA A 70 16.37 -11.17 9.06
CA ALA A 70 16.74 -9.88 8.45
C ALA A 70 15.58 -8.90 8.55
N HIS A 71 15.92 -7.61 8.42
CA HIS A 71 14.95 -6.54 8.63
C HIS A 71 15.32 -5.30 7.82
N THR A 72 14.31 -4.63 7.27
CA THR A 72 14.43 -3.26 6.79
C THR A 72 13.50 -2.39 7.62
N ARG A 73 14.00 -1.24 8.05
CA ARG A 73 13.32 -0.40 9.02
C ARG A 73 12.79 0.90 8.41
N TRP A 74 11.58 1.25 8.81
CA TRP A 74 11.05 2.59 8.71
C TRP A 74 10.79 3.03 10.16
N ALA A 75 11.56 3.99 10.63
CA ALA A 75 11.66 4.28 12.06
C ALA A 75 10.34 4.79 12.63
N THR A 76 9.91 4.18 13.73
CA THR A 76 8.75 4.62 14.51
C THR A 76 9.14 4.98 15.95
N HIS A 77 10.13 4.27 16.49
CA HIS A 77 10.64 4.49 17.85
C HIS A 77 12.16 4.61 17.79
N GLY A 78 12.68 5.67 18.38
CA GLY A 78 14.10 5.95 18.32
C GLY A 78 14.48 6.57 16.98
N GLY A 79 15.61 7.24 16.93
CA GLY A 79 16.07 7.86 15.68
C GLY A 79 16.59 6.87 14.68
N VAL A 80 16.99 7.37 13.51
CA VAL A 80 17.60 6.54 12.47
C VAL A 80 19.10 6.51 12.74
N THR A 81 19.53 5.48 13.48
CA THR A 81 20.94 5.26 13.86
C THR A 81 21.26 3.79 13.70
N GLN A 82 22.56 3.48 13.67
CA GLN A 82 23.00 2.08 13.56
C GLN A 82 22.51 1.27 14.76
N GLU A 83 22.58 1.85 15.96
CA GLU A 83 22.18 1.16 17.19
C GLU A 83 20.69 0.83 17.20
N ASN A 84 19.87 1.69 16.62
CA ASN A 84 18.43 1.49 16.57
C ASN A 84 17.97 0.62 15.42
N ALA A 85 18.85 0.28 14.47
CA ALA A 85 18.50 -0.63 13.37
C ALA A 85 18.27 -2.06 13.92
N HIS A 86 17.43 -2.81 13.23
CA HIS A 86 17.21 -4.22 13.54
C HIS A 86 18.16 -5.08 12.71
N PRO A 87 18.47 -6.29 13.17
CA PRO A 87 17.98 -7.00 14.38
C PRO A 87 18.58 -6.46 15.68
N HIS A 88 17.99 -6.86 16.81
CA HIS A 88 18.49 -6.54 18.15
C HIS A 88 18.94 -7.80 18.87
N LEU A 89 20.12 -7.71 19.48
CA LEU A 89 20.80 -8.80 20.15
C LEU A 89 20.63 -8.63 21.67
N SER A 90 20.39 -9.72 22.40
CA SER A 90 20.34 -9.67 23.86
C SER A 90 21.71 -9.38 24.44
N GLN A 91 21.77 -8.94 25.68
CA GLN A 91 23.00 -8.55 26.35
C GLN A 91 24.03 -9.71 26.36
N ASN A 92 23.56 -10.95 26.59
CA ASN A 92 24.46 -12.11 26.59
C ASN A 92 24.70 -12.67 25.19
N LYS A 93 24.12 -12.08 24.17
CA LYS A 93 24.34 -12.44 22.75
C LYS A 93 23.84 -13.85 22.38
N GLN A 94 22.86 -14.37 23.10
CA GLN A 94 22.30 -15.68 22.82
C GLN A 94 20.96 -15.61 22.10
N PHE A 95 20.31 -14.46 22.07
CA PHE A 95 19.02 -14.24 21.41
C PHE A 95 19.12 -13.03 20.49
N VAL A 96 18.50 -13.15 19.32
CA VAL A 96 18.41 -12.03 18.38
C VAL A 96 17.01 -12.02 17.79
N ILE A 97 16.43 -10.82 17.63
CA ILE A 97 15.07 -10.70 17.10
C ILE A 97 14.97 -9.59 16.07
N VAL A 98 13.96 -9.72 15.21
CA VAL A 98 13.43 -8.63 14.40
C VAL A 98 11.96 -8.45 14.79
N HIS A 99 11.48 -7.22 14.70
CA HIS A 99 10.16 -6.87 15.21
C HIS A 99 9.54 -5.76 14.37
N ASN A 100 8.27 -5.96 14.03
CA ASN A 100 7.42 -4.94 13.42
C ASN A 100 6.26 -4.65 14.38
N GLY A 101 6.00 -3.39 14.65
CA GLY A 101 4.95 -2.97 15.57
C GLY A 101 5.48 -2.09 16.68
N ILE A 102 4.70 -1.98 17.74
CA ILE A 102 5.03 -1.14 18.90
C ILE A 102 4.70 -1.92 20.17
N ILE A 103 5.67 -2.03 21.06
CA ILE A 103 5.46 -2.61 22.40
C ILE A 103 5.12 -1.45 23.32
N SER A 104 3.83 -1.29 23.63
CA SER A 104 3.33 -0.09 24.28
C SER A 104 3.81 0.08 25.72
N ASN A 105 4.10 -1.01 26.42
CA ASN A 105 4.57 -0.94 27.80
C ASN A 105 6.09 -1.06 27.94
N TYR A 106 6.83 -0.76 26.87
CA TYR A 106 8.28 -0.97 26.85
C TYR A 106 9.04 -0.11 27.88
N GLN A 107 8.56 1.11 28.13
CA GLN A 107 9.26 2.00 29.05
C GLN A 107 9.29 1.46 30.48
N GLU A 108 8.16 0.95 30.94
CA GLU A 108 8.04 0.35 32.26
C GLU A 108 8.99 -0.87 32.39
N LEU A 109 9.00 -1.71 31.35
CA LEU A 109 9.89 -2.87 31.34
C LEU A 109 11.36 -2.45 31.27
N ARG A 110 11.66 -1.42 30.49
CA ARG A 110 13.02 -0.92 30.35
C ARG A 110 13.53 -0.39 31.71
N GLU A 111 12.72 0.36 32.41
CA GLU A 111 13.10 0.92 33.71
C GLU A 111 13.38 -0.20 34.74
N ARG A 112 12.55 -1.23 34.75
CA ARG A 112 12.75 -2.39 35.63
C ARG A 112 14.07 -3.06 35.33
N MET A 113 14.35 -3.30 34.05
CA MET A 113 15.57 -3.97 33.63
C MET A 113 16.83 -3.15 33.90
N LEU A 114 16.74 -1.83 33.71
CA LEU A 114 17.85 -0.94 34.05
C LEU A 114 18.18 -1.04 35.54
N SER A 115 17.17 -1.11 36.40
CA SER A 115 17.36 -1.23 37.84
C SER A 115 18.00 -2.56 38.24
N GLN A 116 17.89 -3.56 37.35
CA GLN A 116 18.48 -4.87 37.55
C GLN A 116 19.86 -5.01 36.90
N GLY A 117 20.39 -3.92 36.33
CA GLY A 117 21.73 -3.91 35.76
C GLY A 117 21.82 -4.23 34.27
N VAL A 118 20.69 -4.34 33.56
CA VAL A 118 20.72 -4.55 32.12
C VAL A 118 21.20 -3.29 31.41
N VAL A 119 22.13 -3.45 30.47
CA VAL A 119 22.67 -2.34 29.68
C VAL A 119 22.04 -2.39 28.28
N PHE A 120 21.40 -1.29 27.88
CA PHE A 120 20.78 -1.17 26.57
C PHE A 120 21.70 -0.39 25.63
N GLU A 121 21.82 -0.83 24.38
CA GLU A 121 22.61 -0.15 23.37
C GLU A 121 21.76 0.79 22.51
N SER A 122 20.45 0.55 22.44
CA SER A 122 19.54 1.30 21.58
C SER A 122 18.42 1.95 22.38
N LEU A 123 17.61 2.75 21.68
CA LEU A 123 16.43 3.37 22.25
C LEU A 123 15.13 2.68 21.82
N THR A 124 15.22 1.53 21.15
CA THR A 124 14.04 0.86 20.60
C THR A 124 13.31 0.04 21.67
N ASP A 125 12.01 -0.09 21.50
CA ASP A 125 11.18 -1.00 22.29
C ASP A 125 11.59 -2.45 22.05
N THR A 126 12.11 -2.76 20.88
CA THR A 126 12.48 -4.11 20.47
C THR A 126 13.60 -4.69 21.35
N GLU A 127 14.58 -3.85 21.70
CA GLU A 127 15.69 -4.31 22.54
C GLU A 127 15.21 -4.74 23.91
N VAL A 128 14.15 -4.12 24.40
CA VAL A 128 13.54 -4.52 25.69
C VAL A 128 13.07 -5.97 25.58
N PHE A 129 12.39 -6.32 24.51
CA PHE A 129 11.85 -7.67 24.37
C PHE A 129 12.95 -8.73 24.26
N VAL A 130 14.02 -8.47 23.50
CA VAL A 130 15.07 -9.47 23.36
C VAL A 130 15.77 -9.75 24.70
N ASN A 131 15.83 -8.75 25.56
CA ASN A 131 16.40 -8.97 26.90
C ASN A 131 15.41 -9.66 27.84
N LEU A 132 14.08 -9.49 27.62
CA LEU A 132 13.09 -10.33 28.33
C LEU A 132 13.24 -11.81 27.98
N LEU A 133 13.58 -12.12 26.73
CA LEU A 133 13.82 -13.50 26.31
C LEU A 133 14.98 -14.09 27.09
N GLU A 134 16.07 -13.34 27.20
CA GLU A 134 17.24 -13.77 27.95
C GLU A 134 16.88 -14.05 29.41
N GLU A 135 16.15 -13.13 30.03
CA GLU A 135 15.69 -13.26 31.42
C GLU A 135 14.80 -14.51 31.57
N SER A 136 13.81 -14.68 30.70
CA SER A 136 12.88 -15.79 30.75
C SER A 136 13.58 -17.14 30.56
N TYR A 137 14.57 -17.18 29.64
CA TYR A 137 15.33 -18.39 29.40
C TYR A 137 16.17 -18.79 30.62
N SER A 138 16.73 -17.81 31.34
CA SER A 138 17.53 -18.11 32.50
C SER A 138 16.69 -18.81 33.58
N ASN A 139 15.38 -18.56 33.61
CA ASN A 139 14.45 -19.18 34.54
C ASN A 139 13.99 -20.59 34.09
N SER A 140 13.63 -20.73 32.81
CA SER A 140 12.99 -21.95 32.31
C SER A 140 13.95 -22.96 31.69
N LYS A 141 15.04 -22.50 31.11
CA LYS A 141 15.99 -23.29 30.31
C LYS A 141 15.31 -24.01 29.12
N ASP A 142 14.19 -23.51 28.68
CA ASP A 142 13.40 -24.02 27.55
C ASP A 142 13.08 -22.87 26.63
N ILE A 143 13.48 -22.97 25.37
CA ILE A 143 13.37 -21.87 24.41
C ILE A 143 11.90 -21.49 24.16
N GLU A 144 11.06 -22.47 23.91
CA GLU A 144 9.65 -22.21 23.63
C GLU A 144 8.96 -21.57 24.83
N GLN A 145 9.22 -22.11 26.04
CA GLN A 145 8.63 -21.55 27.26
C GLN A 145 9.15 -20.13 27.53
N ALA A 146 10.43 -19.88 27.25
CA ALA A 146 11.02 -18.54 27.41
C ALA A 146 10.35 -17.54 26.46
N PHE A 147 10.12 -17.96 25.20
CA PHE A 147 9.46 -17.12 24.20
C PHE A 147 8.04 -16.77 24.66
N LEU A 148 7.29 -17.77 25.10
CA LEU A 148 5.92 -17.55 25.57
C LEU A 148 5.86 -16.68 26.83
N ALA A 149 6.76 -16.92 27.78
CA ALA A 149 6.81 -16.13 29.01
C ALA A 149 7.15 -14.67 28.74
N ALA A 150 8.06 -14.42 27.82
CA ALA A 150 8.40 -13.04 27.44
C ALA A 150 7.21 -12.37 26.75
N LEU A 151 6.50 -13.08 25.88
CA LEU A 151 5.33 -12.54 25.18
C LEU A 151 4.20 -12.17 26.15
N GLU A 152 4.05 -12.90 27.24
CA GLU A 152 3.02 -12.59 28.25
C GLU A 152 3.25 -11.26 28.95
N GLN A 153 4.48 -10.74 28.92
CA GLN A 153 4.83 -9.51 29.62
C GLN A 153 4.68 -8.25 28.77
N ILE A 154 4.46 -8.40 27.45
CA ILE A 154 4.40 -7.23 26.57
C ILE A 154 2.97 -6.95 26.12
N GLU A 155 2.72 -5.67 25.84
CA GLU A 155 1.43 -5.19 25.35
C GLU A 155 1.67 -4.41 24.06
N GLY A 156 0.65 -4.34 23.21
CA GLY A 156 0.74 -3.58 21.97
C GLY A 156 0.57 -4.45 20.74
N SER A 157 1.11 -3.97 19.64
CA SER A 157 1.09 -4.70 18.35
C SER A 157 2.50 -5.19 18.08
N PHE A 158 2.61 -6.45 17.63
CA PHE A 158 3.94 -6.99 17.35
C PHE A 158 3.90 -8.19 16.43
N SER A 159 4.83 -8.24 15.50
CA SER A 159 5.21 -9.45 14.79
C SER A 159 6.70 -9.59 15.00
N ILE A 160 7.09 -10.70 15.59
CA ILE A 160 8.46 -10.91 16.06
C ILE A 160 8.96 -12.23 15.49
N VAL A 161 10.20 -12.23 15.00
CA VAL A 161 10.89 -13.47 14.63
C VAL A 161 12.17 -13.52 15.46
N MET A 162 12.35 -14.63 16.17
CA MET A 162 13.45 -14.84 17.09
C MET A 162 14.34 -15.97 16.60
N LEU A 163 15.66 -15.76 16.74
CA LEU A 163 16.68 -16.77 16.51
C LEU A 163 17.52 -16.86 17.78
N SER A 164 17.82 -18.07 18.24
CA SER A 164 18.60 -18.27 19.45
C SER A 164 19.77 -19.21 19.19
N ALA A 165 20.92 -18.89 19.79
CA ALA A 165 22.07 -19.81 19.78
C ALA A 165 21.76 -21.11 20.53
N HIS A 166 20.75 -21.11 21.40
CA HIS A 166 20.35 -22.30 22.14
C HIS A 166 19.52 -23.27 21.30
N ASP A 167 19.01 -22.83 20.13
CA ASP A 167 18.26 -23.71 19.23
C ASP A 167 18.63 -23.36 17.79
N PRO A 168 19.64 -24.02 17.25
CA PRO A 168 20.12 -23.68 15.90
C PRO A 168 19.26 -24.20 14.76
N GLU A 169 18.15 -24.87 15.04
CA GLU A 169 17.34 -25.50 14.01
C GLU A 169 15.97 -24.84 13.80
N HIS A 170 15.58 -23.91 14.66
CA HIS A 170 14.24 -23.32 14.57
C HIS A 170 14.25 -21.81 14.71
N LEU A 171 13.33 -21.17 13.98
CA LEU A 171 12.93 -19.78 14.22
C LEU A 171 11.61 -19.80 15.01
N TYR A 172 11.47 -18.88 15.93
CA TYR A 172 10.25 -18.73 16.74
C TYR A 172 9.58 -17.43 16.32
N CYS A 173 8.32 -17.51 15.91
CA CYS A 173 7.59 -16.38 15.32
C CYS A 173 6.29 -16.15 16.06
N VAL A 174 5.86 -14.89 16.15
CA VAL A 174 4.54 -14.55 16.69
C VAL A 174 3.96 -13.42 15.86
N LYS A 175 2.63 -13.44 15.71
CA LYS A 175 1.94 -12.42 14.94
C LYS A 175 0.82 -11.82 15.76
N LYS A 176 0.85 -10.48 15.93
CA LYS A 176 -0.24 -9.71 16.52
C LYS A 176 -0.29 -8.36 15.80
N GLU A 177 -1.28 -8.20 14.95
CA GLU A 177 -1.59 -7.04 14.10
C GLU A 177 -0.69 -6.92 12.88
N SER A 178 0.63 -6.72 13.04
CA SER A 178 1.52 -6.58 11.88
C SER A 178 1.59 -7.91 11.11
N PRO A 179 1.58 -7.87 9.78
CA PRO A 179 1.48 -9.11 8.99
C PRO A 179 2.72 -10.01 9.09
N LEU A 180 2.48 -11.33 9.02
CA LEU A 180 3.55 -12.32 9.00
C LEU A 180 3.03 -13.58 8.30
N LEU A 181 3.83 -14.11 7.36
CA LEU A 181 3.50 -15.30 6.58
C LEU A 181 4.67 -16.27 6.55
N LEU A 182 4.36 -17.56 6.39
CA LEU A 182 5.37 -18.58 6.15
C LEU A 182 5.45 -18.89 4.67
N GLY A 183 6.65 -19.19 4.17
CA GLY A 183 6.87 -19.74 2.85
C GLY A 183 7.39 -21.16 3.00
N LEU A 184 6.78 -22.11 2.29
CA LEU A 184 7.12 -23.53 2.42
C LEU A 184 7.93 -23.99 1.22
N GLY A 185 9.19 -24.36 1.46
CA GLY A 185 10.08 -24.90 0.43
C GLY A 185 10.33 -26.39 0.61
N GLU A 186 11.28 -26.90 -0.12
CA GLU A 186 11.72 -28.28 0.01
C GLU A 186 13.08 -28.30 0.71
N GLY A 187 13.11 -28.81 1.95
CA GLY A 187 14.31 -28.81 2.75
C GLY A 187 14.66 -27.44 3.31
N CYS A 188 13.75 -26.49 3.23
CA CYS A 188 13.94 -25.15 3.76
C CYS A 188 12.58 -24.48 3.90
N ASN A 189 12.48 -23.58 4.87
CA ASN A 189 11.25 -22.81 5.09
C ASN A 189 11.61 -21.34 5.33
N TYR A 190 10.63 -20.51 5.10
CA TYR A 190 10.77 -19.04 5.11
C TYR A 190 9.71 -18.41 6.00
N VAL A 191 10.01 -17.24 6.53
CA VAL A 191 9.02 -16.37 7.17
C VAL A 191 9.26 -14.95 6.66
N GLY A 192 8.18 -14.21 6.47
CA GLY A 192 8.30 -12.84 6.00
C GLY A 192 7.09 -12.01 6.30
N SER A 193 7.28 -10.70 6.26
CA SER A 193 6.19 -9.74 6.48
C SER A 193 5.28 -9.60 5.26
N ASP A 194 5.74 -10.04 4.08
CA ASP A 194 4.86 -10.24 2.93
C ASP A 194 5.48 -11.26 1.98
N LEU A 195 4.72 -11.60 0.93
CA LEU A 195 5.10 -12.64 -0.02
C LEU A 195 6.44 -12.42 -0.69
N ASN A 196 6.82 -11.16 -0.91
CA ASN A 196 8.05 -10.85 -1.63
C ASN A 196 9.30 -11.30 -0.86
N ALA A 197 9.18 -11.59 0.44
CA ALA A 197 10.29 -12.13 1.21
C ALA A 197 10.77 -13.48 0.65
N PHE A 198 9.86 -14.28 0.09
CA PHE A 198 10.22 -15.64 -0.34
C PHE A 198 9.68 -16.05 -1.71
N LEU A 199 8.96 -15.17 -2.40
CA LEU A 199 8.35 -15.51 -3.70
C LEU A 199 9.39 -16.00 -4.71
N GLU A 200 10.60 -15.50 -4.61
CA GLU A 200 11.72 -15.91 -5.46
C GLU A 200 12.06 -17.41 -5.28
N TYR A 201 11.74 -17.96 -4.11
CA TYR A 201 12.17 -19.31 -3.70
C TYR A 201 11.02 -20.31 -3.59
N THR A 202 9.82 -19.85 -3.27
CA THR A 202 8.65 -20.73 -3.16
C THR A 202 7.37 -19.96 -3.41
N ARG A 203 6.38 -20.66 -3.98
CA ARG A 203 5.05 -20.10 -4.23
C ARG A 203 4.00 -20.63 -3.25
N LYS A 204 4.43 -21.41 -2.25
CA LYS A 204 3.52 -21.96 -1.23
C LYS A 204 3.62 -21.10 0.02
N ALA A 205 2.49 -20.57 0.48
CA ALA A 205 2.45 -19.65 1.60
C ALA A 205 1.39 -20.06 2.62
N VAL A 206 1.67 -19.76 3.89
CA VAL A 206 0.73 -19.94 5.00
C VAL A 206 0.61 -18.60 5.72
N VAL A 207 -0.63 -18.12 5.88
CA VAL A 207 -0.90 -16.83 6.51
C VAL A 207 -1.20 -17.02 7.99
N LEU A 208 -0.51 -16.26 8.83
CA LEU A 208 -0.76 -16.30 10.28
C LEU A 208 -1.85 -15.32 10.66
N ASP A 209 -2.65 -15.68 11.65
CA ASP A 209 -3.67 -14.81 12.23
C ASP A 209 -3.18 -14.22 13.55
N ASP A 210 -3.87 -13.17 13.99
CA ASP A 210 -3.53 -12.53 15.27
C ASP A 210 -3.59 -13.54 16.41
N GLY A 211 -2.56 -13.50 17.26
CA GLY A 211 -2.50 -14.35 18.43
C GLY A 211 -2.00 -15.76 18.16
N GLU A 212 -1.35 -15.97 17.02
CA GLU A 212 -0.72 -17.25 16.68
C GLU A 212 0.79 -17.14 16.79
N TYR A 213 1.42 -18.24 17.23
CA TYR A 213 2.87 -18.34 17.19
C TYR A 213 3.29 -19.62 16.46
N VAL A 214 4.52 -19.61 15.98
CA VAL A 214 5.05 -20.69 15.14
C VAL A 214 6.44 -21.08 15.61
N VAL A 215 6.69 -22.38 15.63
CA VAL A 215 8.05 -22.93 15.69
C VAL A 215 8.35 -23.43 14.28
N LEU A 216 9.29 -22.79 13.60
CA LEU A 216 9.57 -23.01 12.18
C LEU A 216 10.90 -23.71 12.00
N GLY A 217 10.88 -24.95 11.50
CA GLY A 217 12.07 -25.71 11.14
C GLY A 217 12.23 -25.77 9.63
N ARG A 218 13.32 -26.38 9.17
CA ARG A 218 13.58 -26.42 7.71
C ARG A 218 12.64 -27.37 6.97
N ASN A 219 12.05 -28.37 7.66
CA ASN A 219 11.16 -29.36 7.04
C ASN A 219 9.77 -29.36 7.64
N ASP A 220 9.55 -28.62 8.72
CA ASP A 220 8.29 -28.66 9.42
C ASP A 220 7.97 -27.30 10.04
N TYR A 221 6.73 -27.15 10.46
CA TYR A 221 6.29 -25.97 11.20
C TYR A 221 5.12 -26.36 12.10
N LYS A 222 5.04 -25.74 13.26
CA LYS A 222 3.94 -25.93 14.20
C LYS A 222 3.34 -24.58 14.53
N ILE A 223 2.04 -24.42 14.27
CA ILE A 223 1.32 -23.19 14.58
C ILE A 223 0.41 -23.48 15.78
N ARG A 224 0.44 -22.61 16.78
CA ARG A 224 -0.42 -22.72 17.96
C ARG A 224 -0.99 -21.36 18.32
N LYS A 225 -2.14 -21.38 18.98
CA LYS A 225 -2.71 -20.14 19.54
C LYS A 225 -1.91 -19.75 20.77
N LEU A 226 -1.60 -18.45 20.84
CA LEU A 226 -0.77 -17.92 21.93
C LEU A 226 -1.45 -18.09 23.30
N LYS A 227 -2.76 -17.86 23.38
CA LYS A 227 -3.50 -17.91 24.63
C LYS A 227 -3.76 -19.34 25.12
N THR A 228 -4.23 -20.20 24.22
CA THR A 228 -4.71 -21.55 24.60
C THR A 228 -3.68 -22.64 24.36
N ARG A 229 -2.65 -22.37 23.53
CA ARG A 229 -1.64 -23.35 23.11
C ARG A 229 -2.21 -24.42 22.18
N GLU A 230 -3.45 -24.29 21.75
CA GLU A 230 -4.08 -25.23 20.83
C GLU A 230 -3.40 -25.19 19.46
N HIS A 231 -3.22 -26.37 18.89
CA HIS A 231 -2.66 -26.51 17.55
C HIS A 231 -3.61 -25.93 16.50
N VAL A 232 -3.07 -25.27 15.49
CA VAL A 232 -3.82 -24.64 14.40
C VAL A 232 -3.41 -25.27 13.08
N GLU A 233 -4.40 -25.73 12.31
CA GLU A 233 -4.18 -26.20 10.95
C GLU A 233 -4.49 -25.07 9.98
N LYS A 234 -3.66 -24.89 8.97
CA LYS A 234 -3.80 -23.82 8.00
C LYS A 234 -3.80 -24.36 6.57
N ASN A 235 -4.59 -23.73 5.74
CA ASN A 235 -4.56 -23.99 4.30
C ASN A 235 -3.30 -23.39 3.68
N VAL A 236 -2.70 -24.12 2.75
CA VAL A 236 -1.54 -23.64 2.00
C VAL A 236 -2.04 -22.92 0.75
N LEU A 237 -1.68 -21.66 0.62
CA LEU A 237 -2.01 -20.84 -0.55
C LEU A 237 -0.97 -21.07 -1.65
N HIS A 238 -1.42 -21.09 -2.90
CA HIS A 238 -0.54 -21.17 -4.06
C HIS A 238 -0.55 -19.82 -4.77
N ILE A 239 0.59 -19.19 -4.86
CA ILE A 239 0.72 -17.82 -5.36
C ILE A 239 0.97 -17.85 -6.86
N ASP A 240 0.15 -17.13 -7.63
CA ASP A 240 0.23 -17.11 -9.09
C ASP A 240 1.19 -16.06 -9.66
N TRP A 241 1.58 -15.07 -8.85
CA TRP A 241 2.50 -14.03 -9.32
C TRP A 241 3.86 -14.63 -9.62
N ASP A 242 4.49 -14.21 -10.72
CA ASP A 242 5.84 -14.67 -11.01
C ASP A 242 6.87 -13.59 -10.66
N VAL A 243 8.13 -14.03 -10.54
CA VAL A 243 9.23 -13.16 -10.09
C VAL A 243 9.49 -12.04 -11.10
N GLU A 244 9.36 -12.34 -12.38
CA GLU A 244 9.65 -11.36 -13.44
C GLU A 244 8.69 -10.17 -13.39
N THR A 245 7.44 -10.40 -12.98
CA THR A 245 6.44 -9.34 -12.85
C THR A 245 6.87 -8.28 -11.84
N SER A 246 7.67 -8.67 -10.85
CA SER A 246 8.14 -7.76 -9.80
C SER A 246 9.36 -6.93 -10.21
N LYS A 247 9.98 -7.28 -11.33
CA LYS A 247 11.18 -6.56 -11.78
C LYS A 247 10.81 -5.37 -12.66
N LYS A 248 11.78 -4.48 -12.89
CA LYS A 248 11.51 -3.21 -13.58
C LYS A 248 11.18 -3.35 -15.07
N GLY A 249 11.40 -4.50 -15.67
CA GLY A 249 11.03 -4.74 -17.07
C GLY A 249 11.70 -3.79 -18.06
N GLY A 250 12.90 -3.32 -17.77
CA GLY A 250 13.65 -2.43 -18.66
C GLY A 250 13.37 -0.94 -18.45
N TYR A 251 12.40 -0.60 -17.61
CA TYR A 251 12.12 0.81 -17.30
C TYR A 251 13.08 1.32 -16.21
N SER A 252 13.31 2.64 -16.20
CA SER A 252 14.23 3.25 -15.23
C SER A 252 13.73 3.15 -13.79
N HIS A 253 12.41 3.14 -13.61
CA HIS A 253 11.79 3.13 -12.28
C HIS A 253 10.58 2.20 -12.27
N TYR A 254 10.29 1.63 -11.11
CA TYR A 254 9.07 0.83 -10.93
C TYR A 254 7.83 1.65 -11.22
N MET A 255 7.80 2.93 -10.83
CA MET A 255 6.62 3.76 -11.09
C MET A 255 6.31 3.81 -12.59
N LEU A 256 7.31 4.06 -13.42
CA LEU A 256 7.07 4.14 -14.87
C LEU A 256 6.64 2.78 -15.43
N LYS A 257 7.29 1.71 -14.99
CA LYS A 257 6.89 0.35 -15.38
C LYS A 257 5.44 0.10 -15.03
N GLU A 258 5.04 0.45 -13.81
CA GLU A 258 3.69 0.18 -13.31
C GLU A 258 2.65 1.05 -14.03
N ILE A 259 2.99 2.27 -14.43
CA ILE A 259 2.11 3.08 -15.27
C ILE A 259 1.92 2.41 -16.64
N PHE A 260 3.00 1.93 -17.25
CA PHE A 260 2.91 1.25 -18.55
C PHE A 260 2.30 -0.17 -18.44
N ASP A 261 2.18 -0.72 -17.24
CA ASP A 261 1.42 -1.95 -16.98
C ASP A 261 -0.09 -1.70 -16.95
N GLU A 262 -0.54 -0.47 -16.92
CA GLU A 262 -1.95 -0.13 -16.67
C GLU A 262 -2.92 -0.74 -17.71
N PRO A 263 -2.59 -0.82 -19.00
CA PRO A 263 -3.50 -1.53 -19.92
C PRO A 263 -3.73 -2.98 -19.50
N GLN A 264 -2.67 -3.68 -19.12
CA GLN A 264 -2.80 -5.07 -18.68
C GLN A 264 -3.53 -5.17 -17.34
N THR A 265 -3.31 -4.20 -16.46
CA THR A 265 -4.00 -4.13 -15.16
C THR A 265 -5.52 -4.03 -15.36
N ILE A 266 -5.95 -3.20 -16.33
CA ILE A 266 -7.38 -3.07 -16.63
C ILE A 266 -7.90 -4.35 -17.28
N ARG A 267 -7.12 -4.99 -18.16
CA ARG A 267 -7.52 -6.27 -18.75
C ARG A 267 -7.78 -7.31 -17.67
N GLN A 268 -6.94 -7.35 -16.62
CA GLN A 268 -7.16 -8.27 -15.50
C GLN A 268 -8.42 -7.91 -14.72
N ALA A 269 -8.68 -6.62 -14.52
CA ALA A 269 -9.90 -6.17 -13.84
C ALA A 269 -11.15 -6.53 -14.64
N LEU A 270 -11.06 -6.52 -15.97
CA LEU A 270 -12.16 -6.97 -16.85
C LEU A 270 -12.42 -8.47 -16.71
N LYS A 271 -11.39 -9.26 -16.40
CA LYS A 271 -11.51 -10.72 -16.28
C LYS A 271 -12.12 -11.15 -14.96
N ILE A 272 -12.26 -10.26 -13.99
CA ILE A 272 -12.90 -10.61 -12.72
C ILE A 272 -14.30 -11.14 -13.04
N PRO A 273 -14.66 -12.34 -12.53
CA PRO A 273 -15.93 -12.94 -12.92
C PRO A 273 -17.13 -12.03 -12.62
N HIS A 274 -18.08 -12.02 -13.53
CA HIS A 274 -19.29 -11.22 -13.38
C HIS A 274 -20.00 -11.52 -12.06
N GLU A 275 -19.97 -12.78 -11.62
CA GLU A 275 -20.61 -13.21 -10.37
C GLU A 275 -20.05 -12.47 -9.16
N GLN A 276 -18.75 -12.17 -9.15
CA GLN A 276 -18.14 -11.43 -8.04
C GLN A 276 -18.60 -9.96 -8.07
N ILE A 277 -18.68 -9.38 -9.24
CA ILE A 277 -19.17 -8.00 -9.42
C ILE A 277 -20.63 -7.91 -8.99
N SER A 278 -21.47 -8.85 -9.47
CA SER A 278 -22.89 -8.91 -9.12
C SER A 278 -23.07 -9.13 -7.63
N GLY A 279 -22.25 -10.00 -7.04
CA GLY A 279 -22.33 -10.28 -5.60
C GLY A 279 -22.11 -9.04 -4.76
N LEU A 280 -21.13 -8.24 -5.15
CA LEU A 280 -20.83 -6.99 -4.43
C LEU A 280 -21.97 -5.98 -4.66
N ALA A 281 -22.44 -5.85 -5.90
CA ALA A 281 -23.56 -4.96 -6.21
C ALA A 281 -24.81 -5.35 -5.40
N LEU A 282 -25.05 -6.65 -5.25
CA LEU A 282 -26.19 -7.14 -4.46
C LEU A 282 -26.06 -6.72 -2.99
N MET A 283 -24.87 -6.78 -2.41
CA MET A 283 -24.66 -6.30 -1.04
C MET A 283 -25.10 -4.84 -0.90
N PHE A 284 -24.77 -4.00 -1.89
CA PHE A 284 -25.18 -2.60 -1.87
C PHE A 284 -26.69 -2.46 -1.93
N THR A 285 -27.40 -3.28 -2.74
CA THR A 285 -28.87 -3.18 -2.82
C THR A 285 -29.53 -3.58 -1.51
N GLU A 286 -28.92 -4.51 -0.78
CA GLU A 286 -29.50 -5.04 0.46
C GLU A 286 -29.18 -4.17 1.67
N ALA A 287 -28.19 -3.30 1.56
CA ALA A 287 -27.77 -2.46 2.70
C ALA A 287 -28.75 -1.31 2.93
N THR A 288 -28.99 -1.01 4.19
CA THR A 288 -29.78 0.17 4.56
C THR A 288 -28.98 1.44 4.26
N ARG A 289 -27.70 1.45 4.66
CA ARG A 289 -26.76 2.52 4.32
C ARG A 289 -25.45 1.85 3.93
N ALA A 290 -24.68 2.49 3.06
CA ALA A 290 -23.37 1.97 2.70
C ALA A 290 -22.34 3.08 2.69
N TYR A 291 -21.12 2.71 3.11
CA TYR A 291 -19.97 3.64 3.17
C TYR A 291 -18.83 3.06 2.34
N LEU A 292 -18.11 3.97 1.67
CA LEU A 292 -16.91 3.61 0.91
C LEU A 292 -15.72 4.13 1.71
N MET A 293 -14.72 3.30 1.95
CA MET A 293 -13.66 3.64 2.89
C MET A 293 -12.28 3.37 2.30
N GLY A 294 -11.37 4.29 2.55
CA GLY A 294 -9.97 4.16 2.17
C GLY A 294 -9.18 5.25 2.84
N VAL A 295 -7.85 5.26 2.65
CA VAL A 295 -6.99 6.30 3.20
C VAL A 295 -5.90 6.62 2.18
N GLY A 296 -5.56 7.91 2.03
CA GLY A 296 -4.65 8.35 0.99
C GLY A 296 -5.27 8.13 -0.38
N THR A 297 -4.52 7.50 -1.28
CA THR A 297 -4.98 7.20 -2.64
C THR A 297 -6.31 6.46 -2.64
N THR A 298 -6.47 5.45 -1.78
CA THR A 298 -7.72 4.69 -1.78
C THR A 298 -8.90 5.51 -1.27
N TYR A 299 -8.68 6.50 -0.41
CA TYR A 299 -9.75 7.44 -0.06
C TYR A 299 -10.20 8.22 -1.29
N TYR A 300 -9.26 8.64 -2.15
CA TYR A 300 -9.65 9.35 -3.37
C TYR A 300 -10.31 8.42 -4.38
N VAL A 301 -9.92 7.15 -4.45
CA VAL A 301 -10.65 6.17 -5.26
C VAL A 301 -12.09 6.02 -4.74
N ALA A 302 -12.27 5.99 -3.42
CA ALA A 302 -13.63 5.95 -2.82
C ALA A 302 -14.42 7.20 -3.21
N ASN A 303 -13.78 8.36 -3.20
CA ASN A 303 -14.43 9.61 -3.62
C ASN A 303 -14.86 9.57 -5.09
N ILE A 304 -14.01 9.06 -5.97
CA ILE A 304 -14.36 8.88 -7.39
C ILE A 304 -15.58 7.95 -7.48
N SER A 305 -15.55 6.87 -6.72
CA SER A 305 -16.60 5.84 -6.77
C SER A 305 -17.97 6.39 -6.35
N GLN A 306 -18.01 7.32 -5.40
CA GLN A 306 -19.32 7.88 -5.00
C GLN A 306 -20.00 8.62 -6.15
N TYR A 307 -19.23 9.20 -7.07
CA TYR A 307 -19.80 9.80 -8.28
C TYR A 307 -20.29 8.74 -9.25
N PHE A 308 -19.56 7.62 -9.37
CA PHE A 308 -20.01 6.50 -10.22
C PHE A 308 -21.37 5.97 -9.75
N PHE A 309 -21.50 5.73 -8.45
CA PHE A 309 -22.76 5.22 -7.89
C PHE A 309 -23.89 6.23 -8.07
N SER A 310 -23.61 7.51 -7.86
CA SER A 310 -24.64 8.55 -8.02
C SER A 310 -25.13 8.64 -9.46
N THR A 311 -24.20 8.62 -10.42
CA THR A 311 -24.53 8.78 -11.84
C THR A 311 -25.20 7.53 -12.42
N LEU A 312 -24.64 6.36 -12.14
CA LEU A 312 -25.09 5.12 -12.80
C LEU A 312 -26.23 4.41 -12.07
N ALA A 313 -26.28 4.56 -10.75
CA ALA A 313 -27.26 3.81 -9.94
C ALA A 313 -28.21 4.70 -9.13
N ASN A 314 -28.04 6.00 -9.19
CA ASN A 314 -28.81 6.98 -8.41
C ASN A 314 -28.77 6.60 -6.92
N ARG A 315 -27.57 6.31 -6.43
CA ARG A 315 -27.32 6.01 -5.03
C ARG A 315 -26.12 6.81 -4.53
N TYR A 316 -26.28 7.44 -3.39
CA TYR A 316 -25.19 8.17 -2.76
C TYR A 316 -24.60 7.33 -1.63
N TYR A 317 -23.37 6.91 -1.77
CA TYR A 317 -22.61 6.20 -0.75
C TYR A 317 -21.42 7.07 -0.40
N PRO A 318 -21.39 7.67 0.80
CA PRO A 318 -20.30 8.62 1.13
C PRO A 318 -18.95 7.92 1.23
N ALA A 319 -17.93 8.61 0.77
CA ALA A 319 -16.55 8.20 0.92
C ALA A 319 -16.01 8.77 2.23
N LEU A 320 -15.36 7.91 3.01
CA LEU A 320 -14.84 8.29 4.32
C LEU A 320 -13.39 7.84 4.45
N SER A 321 -12.60 8.70 5.09
CA SER A 321 -11.19 8.36 5.30
C SER A 321 -11.10 7.35 6.47
N SER A 322 -10.33 6.29 6.24
CA SER A 322 -10.23 5.18 7.21
C SER A 322 -9.81 5.67 8.61
N ASP A 323 -8.91 6.63 8.66
CA ASP A 323 -8.39 7.14 9.94
C ASP A 323 -9.43 7.95 10.73
N GLU A 324 -10.54 8.35 10.08
CA GLU A 324 -11.61 9.11 10.70
C GLU A 324 -12.90 8.31 10.85
N PHE A 325 -12.91 7.04 10.41
CA PHE A 325 -14.15 6.28 10.32
C PHE A 325 -14.70 5.86 11.67
N SER A 326 -13.87 5.69 12.69
CA SER A 326 -14.31 5.16 13.98
C SER A 326 -15.20 6.12 14.77
N VAL A 327 -15.39 7.36 14.29
CA VAL A 327 -16.32 8.32 14.93
C VAL A 327 -17.61 8.47 14.11
N VAL A 328 -17.79 7.65 13.07
CA VAL A 328 -18.98 7.69 12.21
C VAL A 328 -19.99 6.68 12.72
N SER A 329 -21.26 7.05 12.69
CA SER A 329 -22.36 6.17 13.10
C SER A 329 -22.45 4.96 12.18
N VAL A 330 -22.40 3.78 12.77
CA VAL A 330 -22.58 2.50 12.06
C VAL A 330 -23.50 1.62 12.88
N GLU A 331 -24.42 0.94 12.20
CA GLU A 331 -25.37 0.05 12.87
C GLU A 331 -25.71 -1.15 12.00
N SER A 332 -26.41 -2.11 12.58
CA SER A 332 -26.84 -3.31 11.88
C SER A 332 -27.67 -2.92 10.65
N GLY A 333 -27.40 -3.57 9.53
CA GLY A 333 -28.03 -3.25 8.25
C GLY A 333 -27.15 -2.39 7.36
N ASP A 334 -26.14 -1.75 7.94
CA ASP A 334 -25.16 -0.96 7.17
C ASP A 334 -24.16 -1.87 6.48
N MET A 335 -23.48 -1.32 5.48
CA MET A 335 -22.40 -1.98 4.77
C MET A 335 -21.21 -1.03 4.67
N VAL A 336 -20.01 -1.56 4.81
CA VAL A 336 -18.78 -0.81 4.58
C VAL A 336 -17.94 -1.53 3.53
N LEU A 337 -17.61 -0.81 2.47
CA LEU A 337 -16.68 -1.32 1.46
C LEU A 337 -15.34 -0.61 1.63
N ALA A 338 -14.28 -1.40 1.82
CA ALA A 338 -12.93 -0.88 2.01
C ALA A 338 -12.08 -1.12 0.78
N LEU A 339 -11.21 -0.16 0.50
CA LEU A 339 -10.23 -0.26 -0.59
C LEU A 339 -8.83 -0.24 0.04
N SER A 340 -8.00 -1.22 -0.32
CA SER A 340 -6.63 -1.28 0.18
C SER A 340 -5.77 -2.07 -0.80
N GLN A 341 -4.68 -1.47 -1.28
CA GLN A 341 -3.78 -2.19 -2.18
C GLN A 341 -3.11 -3.35 -1.45
N SER A 342 -2.52 -3.08 -0.30
CA SER A 342 -1.78 -4.09 0.46
C SER A 342 -2.69 -5.07 1.21
N GLY A 343 -3.90 -4.64 1.55
CA GLY A 343 -4.77 -5.38 2.45
C GLY A 343 -4.28 -5.39 3.89
N GLU A 344 -3.28 -4.56 4.21
CA GLU A 344 -2.66 -4.52 5.54
C GLU A 344 -2.69 -3.12 6.16
N THR A 345 -3.36 -2.17 5.50
CA THR A 345 -3.41 -0.78 5.98
C THR A 345 -4.05 -0.74 7.37
N TYR A 346 -3.28 -0.27 8.35
CA TYR A 346 -3.71 -0.32 9.75
C TYR A 346 -5.03 0.40 9.98
N ASP A 347 -5.13 1.64 9.51
CA ASP A 347 -6.34 2.45 9.73
C ASP A 347 -7.56 1.80 9.11
N THR A 348 -7.40 1.21 7.92
CA THR A 348 -8.52 0.55 7.23
C THR A 348 -8.94 -0.73 7.96
N LYS A 349 -7.96 -1.52 8.39
CA LYS A 349 -8.23 -2.76 9.14
C LYS A 349 -8.94 -2.43 10.45
N SER A 350 -8.44 -1.44 11.19
CA SER A 350 -9.01 -1.02 12.47
C SER A 350 -10.45 -0.53 12.31
N SER A 351 -10.72 0.23 11.26
CA SER A 351 -12.07 0.74 11.00
C SER A 351 -13.03 -0.34 10.53
N LEU A 352 -12.54 -1.35 9.82
CA LEU A 352 -13.36 -2.52 9.48
C LEU A 352 -13.75 -3.28 10.75
N GLU A 353 -12.82 -3.41 11.70
CA GLU A 353 -13.12 -4.04 12.99
C GLU A 353 -14.20 -3.27 13.73
N TYR A 354 -14.10 -1.94 13.74
CA TYR A 354 -15.12 -1.07 14.31
C TYR A 354 -16.48 -1.30 13.66
N ALA A 355 -16.51 -1.35 12.32
CA ALA A 355 -17.76 -1.57 11.57
C ALA A 355 -18.38 -2.91 11.92
N LYS A 356 -17.56 -3.96 11.99
CA LYS A 356 -18.06 -5.32 12.31
C LYS A 356 -18.63 -5.37 13.72
N LEU A 357 -17.96 -4.71 14.68
CA LEU A 357 -18.43 -4.66 16.06
C LEU A 357 -19.81 -3.97 16.16
N HIS A 358 -20.10 -3.06 15.24
CA HIS A 358 -21.38 -2.33 15.23
C HIS A 358 -22.41 -2.98 14.29
N GLY A 359 -22.13 -4.18 13.80
CA GLY A 359 -23.10 -4.97 13.09
C GLY A 359 -23.16 -4.79 11.58
N ALA A 360 -22.21 -4.04 11.00
CA ALA A 360 -22.20 -3.82 9.56
C ALA A 360 -21.69 -5.04 8.81
N GLN A 361 -22.22 -5.24 7.60
CA GLN A 361 -21.62 -6.15 6.61
C GLN A 361 -20.39 -5.48 6.03
N THR A 362 -19.37 -6.27 5.72
CA THR A 362 -18.10 -5.71 5.21
C THR A 362 -17.72 -6.34 3.89
N ALA A 363 -17.07 -5.54 3.05
CA ALA A 363 -16.51 -5.98 1.78
C ALA A 363 -15.23 -5.22 1.51
N ALA A 364 -14.39 -5.76 0.63
CA ALA A 364 -13.14 -5.09 0.29
C ALA A 364 -12.71 -5.42 -1.14
N VAL A 365 -11.97 -4.48 -1.73
CA VAL A 365 -11.23 -4.69 -2.97
C VAL A 365 -9.76 -4.55 -2.60
N VAL A 366 -8.99 -5.62 -2.77
CA VAL A 366 -7.57 -5.67 -2.36
C VAL A 366 -6.73 -6.29 -3.45
N ASN A 367 -5.43 -6.03 -3.40
CA ASN A 367 -4.50 -6.57 -4.40
C ASN A 367 -3.66 -7.73 -3.89
N VAL A 368 -3.54 -7.90 -2.59
CA VAL A 368 -2.63 -8.92 -2.03
C VAL A 368 -3.43 -10.09 -1.45
N MET A 369 -3.22 -11.25 -2.04
CA MET A 369 -3.87 -12.50 -1.61
C MET A 369 -3.43 -12.85 -0.19
N GLY A 370 -4.38 -13.31 0.63
CA GLY A 370 -4.07 -13.71 2.00
C GLY A 370 -3.80 -12.58 2.96
N SER A 371 -4.04 -11.34 2.53
CA SER A 371 -3.83 -10.18 3.40
C SER A 371 -4.90 -10.12 4.50
N ALA A 372 -4.58 -9.41 5.58
CA ALA A 372 -5.46 -9.34 6.75
C ALA A 372 -6.86 -8.87 6.39
N ILE A 373 -6.96 -7.82 5.58
CA ILE A 373 -8.28 -7.28 5.19
C ILE A 373 -9.03 -8.30 4.34
N SER A 374 -8.34 -8.99 3.41
CA SER A 374 -8.99 -9.98 2.56
C SER A 374 -9.60 -11.13 3.36
N MET A 375 -9.00 -11.44 4.51
CA MET A 375 -9.43 -12.57 5.35
C MET A 375 -10.54 -12.19 6.32
N MET A 376 -10.73 -10.89 6.61
CA MET A 376 -11.64 -10.48 7.68
C MET A 376 -12.99 -9.98 7.17
N VAL A 377 -13.13 -9.69 5.88
CA VAL A 377 -14.39 -9.14 5.35
C VAL A 377 -15.35 -10.26 4.89
N ASP A 378 -16.62 -9.91 4.78
CA ASP A 378 -17.66 -10.86 4.36
C ASP A 378 -17.54 -11.20 2.88
N GLN A 379 -17.18 -10.22 2.03
CA GLN A 379 -16.92 -10.45 0.61
C GLN A 379 -15.65 -9.70 0.20
N VAL A 380 -14.85 -10.33 -0.65
CA VAL A 380 -13.63 -9.72 -1.15
C VAL A 380 -13.55 -9.89 -2.67
N ILE A 381 -13.11 -8.83 -3.35
CA ILE A 381 -12.70 -8.91 -4.75
C ILE A 381 -11.18 -8.74 -4.78
N MET A 382 -10.50 -9.77 -5.30
CA MET A 382 -9.05 -9.69 -5.54
C MET A 382 -8.85 -9.05 -6.89
N GLN A 383 -8.12 -7.93 -6.92
CA GLN A 383 -8.04 -7.14 -8.16
C GLN A 383 -7.08 -7.70 -9.20
N GLY A 384 -6.11 -8.52 -8.80
CA GLY A 384 -5.24 -9.22 -9.73
C GLY A 384 -4.27 -8.32 -10.47
N SER A 385 -3.87 -7.20 -9.86
CA SER A 385 -2.99 -6.22 -10.51
C SER A 385 -1.52 -6.64 -10.51
N GLY A 386 -1.19 -7.73 -9.84
CA GLY A 386 0.19 -8.14 -9.64
C GLY A 386 0.87 -7.27 -8.60
N PRO A 387 2.15 -7.54 -8.29
CA PRO A 387 2.84 -6.74 -7.27
C PRO A 387 3.00 -5.30 -7.71
N GLU A 388 2.75 -4.37 -6.79
CA GLU A 388 2.99 -2.95 -7.01
C GLU A 388 4.13 -2.56 -6.08
N ILE A 389 5.29 -2.28 -6.65
CA ILE A 389 6.53 -2.11 -5.89
C ILE A 389 6.80 -0.65 -5.54
N CYS A 390 6.52 0.28 -6.46
CA CYS A 390 6.71 1.70 -6.18
C CYS A 390 5.90 2.09 -4.94
N VAL A 391 6.48 2.91 -4.08
CA VAL A 391 5.78 3.35 -2.86
C VAL A 391 4.46 4.03 -3.21
N VAL A 392 4.45 4.91 -4.22
CA VAL A 392 3.21 5.58 -4.62
C VAL A 392 2.37 4.63 -5.48
N SER A 393 1.07 4.64 -5.25
CA SER A 393 0.16 3.74 -5.94
C SER A 393 -0.26 4.34 -7.29
N THR A 394 -0.19 3.54 -8.34
CA THR A 394 -0.65 3.94 -9.68
C THR A 394 -1.58 2.88 -10.25
N LYS A 395 -1.05 1.76 -10.73
CA LYS A 395 -1.87 0.74 -11.40
C LYS A 395 -2.91 0.11 -10.46
N ALA A 396 -2.58 -0.06 -9.19
CA ALA A 396 -3.52 -0.65 -8.24
C ALA A 396 -4.72 0.29 -8.01
N ALA A 397 -4.46 1.60 -7.90
CA ALA A 397 -5.53 2.59 -7.77
C ALA A 397 -6.42 2.62 -9.01
N LEU A 398 -5.81 2.53 -10.18
CA LEU A 398 -6.57 2.50 -11.44
C LEU A 398 -7.47 1.25 -11.49
N ALA A 399 -6.93 0.10 -11.12
CA ALA A 399 -7.72 -1.15 -11.08
C ALA A 399 -8.89 -1.03 -10.12
N GLN A 400 -8.67 -0.46 -8.95
CA GLN A 400 -9.75 -0.26 -7.96
C GLN A 400 -10.83 0.65 -8.54
N THR A 401 -10.42 1.73 -9.17
CA THR A 401 -11.36 2.67 -9.79
C THR A 401 -12.20 1.96 -10.87
N PHE A 402 -11.55 1.18 -11.70
CA PHE A 402 -12.22 0.43 -12.78
C PHE A 402 -13.19 -0.62 -12.21
N ILE A 403 -12.78 -1.33 -11.17
CA ILE A 403 -13.63 -2.34 -10.52
C ILE A 403 -14.87 -1.66 -9.92
N MET A 404 -14.67 -0.53 -9.24
CA MET A 404 -15.80 0.20 -8.65
C MET A 404 -16.75 0.72 -9.74
N LEU A 405 -16.21 1.11 -10.89
CA LEU A 405 -17.05 1.49 -12.03
C LEU A 405 -17.89 0.30 -12.50
N ARG A 406 -17.29 -0.89 -12.58
CA ARG A 406 -18.04 -2.10 -12.94
C ARG A 406 -19.16 -2.40 -11.93
N VAL A 407 -18.87 -2.24 -10.63
CA VAL A 407 -19.87 -2.47 -9.58
C VAL A 407 -21.02 -1.46 -9.70
N ALA A 408 -20.70 -0.18 -9.91
CA ALA A 408 -21.71 0.86 -10.05
C ALA A 408 -22.59 0.62 -11.27
N LEU A 409 -21.98 0.19 -12.38
CA LEU A 409 -22.70 -0.11 -13.62
C LEU A 409 -23.66 -1.29 -13.39
N GLU A 410 -23.20 -2.33 -12.72
CA GLU A 410 -24.04 -3.49 -12.40
C GLU A 410 -25.18 -3.10 -11.46
N LEU A 411 -24.91 -2.29 -10.46
CA LEU A 411 -25.94 -1.81 -9.55
C LEU A 411 -26.99 -0.98 -10.30
N GLY A 412 -26.55 -0.14 -11.23
CA GLY A 412 -27.47 0.65 -12.06
C GLY A 412 -28.38 -0.23 -12.88
N ARG A 413 -27.84 -1.33 -13.42
CA ARG A 413 -28.65 -2.31 -14.15
C ARG A 413 -29.65 -3.00 -13.22
N MET A 414 -29.20 -3.46 -12.05
CA MET A 414 -30.06 -4.14 -11.07
C MET A 414 -31.23 -3.27 -10.62
N ARG A 415 -30.94 -1.99 -10.40
CA ARG A 415 -31.95 -1.02 -9.94
C ARG A 415 -32.81 -0.49 -11.08
N LYS A 416 -32.48 -0.87 -12.31
CA LYS A 416 -33.18 -0.38 -13.52
C LYS A 416 -33.07 1.14 -13.66
N HIS A 417 -32.02 1.72 -13.10
CA HIS A 417 -31.73 3.15 -13.29
C HIS A 417 -31.20 3.41 -14.70
N ILE A 418 -30.50 2.43 -15.25
CA ILE A 418 -30.07 2.45 -16.65
C ILE A 418 -30.71 1.27 -17.36
N SER A 419 -31.06 1.48 -18.65
CA SER A 419 -31.67 0.43 -19.47
C SER A 419 -30.63 -0.63 -19.82
N GLN A 420 -31.14 -1.78 -20.30
CA GLN A 420 -30.26 -2.86 -20.77
C GLN A 420 -29.39 -2.40 -21.95
N ASP A 421 -29.97 -1.59 -22.84
CA ASP A 421 -29.21 -1.05 -24.01
C ASP A 421 -28.08 -0.15 -23.55
N VAL A 422 -28.34 0.74 -22.59
CA VAL A 422 -27.33 1.64 -22.04
C VAL A 422 -26.24 0.83 -21.31
N TYR A 423 -26.65 -0.17 -20.54
CA TYR A 423 -25.73 -1.06 -19.84
C TYR A 423 -24.78 -1.74 -20.83
N GLN A 424 -25.31 -2.28 -21.93
CA GLN A 424 -24.50 -2.97 -22.93
C GLN A 424 -23.55 -2.00 -23.64
N LYS A 425 -24.03 -0.79 -23.94
CA LYS A 425 -23.17 0.24 -24.53
C LYS A 425 -21.98 0.53 -23.61
N HIS A 426 -22.24 0.71 -22.32
CA HIS A 426 -21.18 0.97 -21.34
C HIS A 426 -20.21 -0.21 -21.20
N GLN A 427 -20.74 -1.44 -21.24
CA GLN A 427 -19.88 -2.63 -21.22
C GLN A 427 -18.88 -2.61 -22.39
N ARG A 428 -19.35 -2.27 -23.57
CA ARG A 428 -18.47 -2.18 -24.76
C ARG A 428 -17.43 -1.09 -24.57
N GLU A 429 -17.80 0.06 -23.98
CA GLU A 429 -16.87 1.13 -23.69
C GLU A 429 -15.76 0.70 -22.75
N LEU A 430 -16.12 -0.08 -21.71
CA LEU A 430 -15.13 -0.61 -20.77
C LEU A 430 -14.20 -1.61 -21.44
N GLU A 431 -14.72 -2.42 -22.36
CA GLU A 431 -13.92 -3.44 -23.05
C GLU A 431 -12.85 -2.84 -23.94
N ILE A 432 -13.11 -1.67 -24.54
CA ILE A 432 -12.12 -1.03 -25.41
C ILE A 432 -11.14 -0.12 -24.63
N PHE A 433 -11.43 0.18 -23.38
CA PHE A 433 -10.61 1.11 -22.61
C PHE A 433 -9.15 0.68 -22.48
N PRO A 434 -8.81 -0.60 -22.23
CA PRO A 434 -7.38 -0.98 -22.16
C PRO A 434 -6.58 -0.59 -23.40
N GLN A 435 -7.17 -0.76 -24.57
CA GLN A 435 -6.51 -0.39 -25.83
C GLN A 435 -6.32 1.13 -25.92
N MET A 436 -7.32 1.89 -25.46
CA MET A 436 -7.20 3.34 -25.40
C MET A 436 -6.09 3.77 -24.44
N VAL A 437 -5.94 3.07 -23.31
CA VAL A 437 -4.86 3.37 -22.35
C VAL A 437 -3.51 3.13 -23.00
N ASP A 438 -3.34 2.00 -23.73
CA ASP A 438 -2.11 1.76 -24.51
C ASP A 438 -1.83 2.94 -25.44
N GLN A 439 -2.83 3.38 -26.15
CA GLN A 439 -2.69 4.47 -27.12
C GLN A 439 -2.25 5.77 -26.43
N ILE A 440 -2.94 6.17 -25.35
CA ILE A 440 -2.61 7.46 -24.71
C ILE A 440 -1.26 7.43 -24.03
N LEU A 441 -0.86 6.28 -23.45
CA LEU A 441 0.47 6.17 -22.85
C LEU A 441 1.56 6.39 -23.89
N ASN A 442 1.39 5.78 -25.06
CA ASN A 442 2.41 5.88 -26.11
C ASN A 442 2.39 7.25 -26.81
N GLU A 443 1.21 7.81 -27.04
CA GLU A 443 1.09 9.07 -27.78
C GLU A 443 1.33 10.31 -26.93
N GLN A 444 0.93 10.28 -25.66
CA GLN A 444 0.93 11.48 -24.83
C GLN A 444 2.14 11.62 -23.93
N SER A 445 2.94 10.54 -23.73
CA SER A 445 4.03 10.61 -22.76
C SER A 445 5.04 11.71 -23.08
N GLY A 446 5.33 11.95 -24.37
CA GLY A 446 6.24 13.00 -24.78
C GLY A 446 5.72 14.39 -24.47
N PHE A 447 4.42 14.60 -24.69
CA PHE A 447 3.78 15.90 -24.39
C PHE A 447 3.76 16.16 -22.89
N VAL A 448 3.38 15.16 -22.12
CA VAL A 448 3.34 15.25 -20.66
C VAL A 448 4.75 15.55 -20.12
N ARG A 449 5.75 14.84 -20.64
CA ARG A 449 7.14 15.05 -20.22
C ARG A 449 7.59 16.48 -20.50
N ASN A 450 7.21 17.03 -21.67
CA ASN A 450 7.58 18.39 -22.03
C ASN A 450 6.94 19.41 -21.09
N ILE A 451 5.66 19.25 -20.78
CA ILE A 451 4.96 20.15 -19.84
C ILE A 451 5.63 20.07 -18.46
N ALA A 452 5.92 18.86 -18.00
CA ALA A 452 6.57 18.66 -16.69
C ALA A 452 7.92 19.39 -16.65
N ARG A 453 8.71 19.29 -17.73
CA ARG A 453 10.02 19.93 -17.81
C ARG A 453 9.89 21.47 -17.72
N THR A 454 8.94 22.05 -18.44
CA THR A 454 8.78 23.51 -18.46
C THR A 454 8.22 24.05 -17.14
N THR A 455 7.64 23.19 -16.31
CA THR A 455 7.00 23.60 -15.04
C THR A 455 7.69 23.02 -13.81
N SER A 456 8.87 22.42 -13.94
CA SER A 456 9.55 21.78 -12.80
C SER A 456 9.92 22.80 -11.72
N HIS A 457 10.07 24.07 -12.07
CA HIS A 457 10.41 25.14 -11.12
C HIS A 457 9.23 25.55 -10.22
N VAL A 458 8.00 25.15 -10.56
CA VAL A 458 6.78 25.56 -9.85
C VAL A 458 6.72 24.87 -8.49
N GLU A 459 6.54 25.62 -7.42
CA GLU A 459 6.53 25.08 -6.07
C GLU A 459 5.13 24.91 -5.48
N HIS A 460 4.14 25.62 -6.05
CA HIS A 460 2.76 25.62 -5.54
C HIS A 460 1.78 25.42 -6.67
N TRP A 461 0.92 24.43 -6.51
CA TRP A 461 -0.04 24.00 -7.52
C TRP A 461 -1.45 23.96 -6.97
N LEU A 462 -2.42 24.37 -7.78
CA LEU A 462 -3.82 24.00 -7.57
C LEU A 462 -4.20 22.96 -8.63
N PHE A 463 -4.84 21.89 -8.21
CA PHE A 463 -5.37 20.85 -9.09
C PHE A 463 -6.89 20.92 -8.98
N LEU A 464 -7.59 21.10 -10.11
CA LEU A 464 -8.97 21.57 -10.09
C LEU A 464 -9.85 20.74 -11.01
N GLY A 465 -11.04 20.38 -10.53
CA GLY A 465 -12.02 19.66 -11.32
C GLY A 465 -13.42 19.81 -10.75
N CYS A 466 -14.42 19.50 -11.58
CA CYS A 466 -15.83 19.51 -11.21
C CYS A 466 -16.39 18.09 -11.22
N GLY A 467 -17.34 17.81 -10.34
CA GLY A 467 -17.96 16.47 -10.29
C GLY A 467 -16.92 15.40 -10.03
N VAL A 468 -16.97 14.32 -10.80
CA VAL A 468 -16.03 13.20 -10.65
C VAL A 468 -14.58 13.63 -10.85
N TYR A 469 -14.35 14.71 -11.58
CA TYR A 469 -13.00 15.22 -11.85
C TYR A 469 -12.37 15.89 -10.63
N TYR A 470 -13.18 16.26 -9.63
CA TYR A 470 -12.65 16.81 -8.40
C TYR A 470 -11.83 15.77 -7.60
N PRO A 471 -12.35 14.59 -7.29
CA PRO A 471 -11.46 13.60 -6.62
C PRO A 471 -10.30 13.13 -7.49
N VAL A 472 -10.42 13.14 -8.81
CA VAL A 472 -9.26 12.91 -9.70
C VAL A 472 -8.20 13.98 -9.43
N ALA A 473 -8.61 15.24 -9.29
CA ALA A 473 -7.68 16.34 -8.97
C ALA A 473 -7.01 16.12 -7.62
N MET A 474 -7.78 15.69 -6.61
CA MET A 474 -7.21 15.41 -5.28
C MET A 474 -6.16 14.29 -5.32
N GLU A 475 -6.49 13.20 -6.00
CA GLU A 475 -5.55 12.07 -6.13
C GLU A 475 -4.29 12.50 -6.88
N SER A 476 -4.46 13.27 -7.93
CA SER A 476 -3.34 13.76 -8.76
C SER A 476 -2.43 14.70 -7.97
N ALA A 477 -3.03 15.56 -7.14
CA ALA A 477 -2.26 16.43 -6.25
C ALA A 477 -1.46 15.59 -5.24
N LEU A 478 -2.04 14.50 -4.74
CA LEU A 478 -1.31 13.60 -3.84
C LEU A 478 -0.06 13.02 -4.52
N LYS A 479 -0.18 12.58 -5.78
CA LYS A 479 0.97 12.06 -6.53
C LYS A 479 2.07 13.11 -6.64
N MET A 480 1.71 14.36 -6.92
CA MET A 480 2.69 15.45 -6.97
C MET A 480 3.40 15.62 -5.64
N LYS A 481 2.65 15.66 -4.55
CA LYS A 481 3.23 15.83 -3.21
C LYS A 481 4.18 14.69 -2.86
N GLU A 482 3.76 13.46 -3.17
CA GLU A 482 4.50 12.27 -2.75
C GLU A 482 5.90 12.18 -3.37
N ILE A 483 6.04 12.55 -4.65
CA ILE A 483 7.31 12.29 -5.35
C ILE A 483 8.07 13.54 -5.78
N THR A 484 7.41 14.70 -5.89
CA THR A 484 8.12 15.96 -6.21
C THR A 484 8.43 16.77 -4.97
N TYR A 485 7.69 16.56 -3.87
CA TYR A 485 7.75 17.32 -2.63
C TYR A 485 7.27 18.76 -2.80
N GLN A 486 6.61 19.05 -3.94
CA GLN A 486 6.01 20.34 -4.19
C GLN A 486 4.62 20.39 -3.56
N HIS A 487 4.22 21.57 -3.11
CA HIS A 487 2.89 21.76 -2.54
C HIS A 487 1.85 21.72 -3.67
N ALA A 488 0.87 20.83 -3.55
CA ALA A 488 -0.21 20.69 -4.52
C ALA A 488 -1.50 20.43 -3.76
N GLU A 489 -2.54 21.16 -4.11
CA GLU A 489 -3.84 21.06 -3.44
C GLU A 489 -4.93 20.77 -4.46
N GLY A 490 -5.72 19.71 -4.24
CA GLY A 490 -6.87 19.40 -5.08
C GLY A 490 -8.13 20.00 -4.49
N MET A 491 -8.96 20.64 -5.33
CA MET A 491 -10.21 21.20 -4.86
C MET A 491 -11.24 21.28 -5.99
N PRO A 492 -12.52 21.46 -5.64
CA PRO A 492 -13.53 21.67 -6.69
C PRO A 492 -13.25 22.99 -7.41
N ALA A 493 -13.35 22.97 -8.72
CA ALA A 493 -13.03 24.17 -9.52
C ALA A 493 -13.93 25.35 -9.17
N GLY A 494 -15.22 25.10 -8.93
CA GLY A 494 -16.17 26.14 -8.56
C GLY A 494 -15.94 26.74 -7.19
N PHE A 495 -15.13 26.07 -6.36
CA PHE A 495 -14.85 26.50 -5.00
C PHE A 495 -13.84 27.65 -4.94
N LEU A 496 -13.08 27.85 -6.03
CA LEU A 496 -12.04 28.89 -6.10
C LEU A 496 -12.56 30.26 -5.68
N LYS A 497 -13.71 30.66 -6.19
CA LYS A 497 -14.26 32.00 -5.97
C LYS A 497 -14.73 32.23 -4.52
N HIS A 498 -14.75 31.17 -3.72
CA HIS A 498 -15.17 31.27 -2.33
C HIS A 498 -13.99 31.43 -1.36
N GLY A 499 -12.81 31.82 -1.90
CA GLY A 499 -11.65 32.14 -1.05
C GLY A 499 -10.32 31.98 -1.73
N THR A 500 -10.05 30.80 -2.28
CA THR A 500 -8.75 30.42 -2.80
C THR A 500 -8.28 31.30 -3.97
N LEU A 501 -9.23 31.89 -4.70
CA LEU A 501 -8.91 32.77 -5.81
C LEU A 501 -8.00 33.93 -5.40
N SER A 502 -7.99 34.29 -4.12
CA SER A 502 -7.10 35.33 -3.56
C SER A 502 -5.62 34.99 -3.74
N MET A 503 -5.29 33.70 -3.89
CA MET A 503 -3.90 33.24 -4.02
C MET A 503 -3.40 33.29 -5.45
N VAL A 504 -4.28 33.49 -6.42
CA VAL A 504 -3.91 33.35 -7.84
C VAL A 504 -3.00 34.50 -8.25
N GLU A 505 -1.86 34.14 -8.78
CA GLU A 505 -0.82 35.02 -9.30
C GLU A 505 0.02 34.22 -10.30
N PRO A 506 0.87 34.84 -11.09
CA PRO A 506 1.62 34.10 -12.13
C PRO A 506 2.46 32.92 -11.57
N ALA A 507 2.95 33.04 -10.35
CA ALA A 507 3.78 31.98 -9.76
C ALA A 507 2.96 30.74 -9.35
N LEU A 508 1.66 30.89 -9.13
CA LEU A 508 0.78 29.78 -8.78
C LEU A 508 0.22 29.17 -10.05
N HIS A 509 0.53 27.90 -10.31
CA HIS A 509 0.04 27.20 -11.50
C HIS A 509 -1.20 26.38 -11.15
N SER A 510 -2.16 26.36 -12.07
CA SER A 510 -3.40 25.60 -11.90
C SER A 510 -3.50 24.55 -12.99
N LEU A 511 -3.67 23.30 -12.59
CA LEU A 511 -3.90 22.18 -13.51
C LEU A 511 -5.38 21.81 -13.45
N PHE A 512 -6.06 21.91 -14.59
CA PHE A 512 -7.49 21.62 -14.70
C PHE A 512 -7.74 20.28 -15.36
N PHE A 513 -8.63 19.49 -14.76
CA PHE A 513 -9.14 18.24 -15.31
C PHE A 513 -10.45 18.58 -16.02
N VAL A 514 -10.39 18.76 -17.32
CA VAL A 514 -11.51 19.33 -18.10
C VAL A 514 -12.43 18.21 -18.57
N PRO A 515 -13.73 18.25 -18.21
CA PRO A 515 -14.67 17.23 -18.69
C PRO A 515 -14.84 17.28 -20.21
N LEU A 516 -15.38 16.18 -20.76
CA LEU A 516 -15.78 16.18 -22.17
C LEU A 516 -16.85 17.26 -22.39
N PRO A 517 -16.86 17.93 -23.56
CA PRO A 517 -17.88 18.95 -23.86
C PRO A 517 -19.32 18.43 -23.73
N GLU A 518 -19.55 17.14 -23.98
CA GLU A 518 -20.90 16.57 -23.86
C GLU A 518 -21.40 16.53 -22.41
N GLN A 519 -20.49 16.60 -21.44
CA GLN A 519 -20.86 16.75 -20.02
C GLN A 519 -21.05 18.24 -19.72
N LYS A 520 -22.02 18.83 -20.37
CA LYS A 520 -22.14 20.29 -20.54
C LYS A 520 -22.06 21.07 -19.23
N ASP A 521 -22.79 20.67 -18.20
CA ASP A 521 -22.80 21.43 -16.95
C ASP A 521 -21.42 21.43 -16.28
N LEU A 522 -20.78 20.26 -16.22
CA LEU A 522 -19.44 20.14 -15.63
C LEU A 522 -18.41 20.90 -16.46
N HIS A 523 -18.52 20.78 -17.77
CA HIS A 523 -17.61 21.44 -18.72
C HIS A 523 -17.70 22.95 -18.57
N ASP A 524 -18.93 23.51 -18.63
CA ASP A 524 -19.15 24.96 -18.53
C ASP A 524 -18.59 25.50 -17.21
N ARG A 525 -18.86 24.81 -16.09
CA ARG A 525 -18.37 25.29 -14.79
C ARG A 525 -16.85 25.23 -14.71
N THR A 526 -16.23 24.25 -15.36
CA THR A 526 -14.77 24.16 -15.40
C THR A 526 -14.19 25.32 -16.21
N LEU A 527 -14.77 25.61 -17.37
CA LEU A 527 -14.29 26.72 -18.20
C LEU A 527 -14.41 28.06 -17.48
N ILE A 528 -15.49 28.27 -16.73
CA ILE A 528 -15.65 29.50 -15.94
C ILE A 528 -14.52 29.64 -14.93
N ALA A 529 -14.17 28.54 -14.24
CA ALA A 529 -13.08 28.59 -13.28
C ALA A 529 -11.74 28.88 -13.96
N MET A 530 -11.51 28.28 -15.14
CA MET A 530 -10.30 28.55 -15.92
C MET A 530 -10.19 30.03 -16.28
N GLU A 531 -11.30 30.63 -16.72
CA GLU A 531 -11.34 32.05 -17.04
C GLU A 531 -11.03 32.92 -15.81
N GLN A 532 -11.55 32.51 -14.64
CA GLN A 532 -11.31 33.26 -13.40
C GLN A 532 -9.82 33.29 -13.05
N VAL A 533 -9.13 32.16 -13.25
CA VAL A 533 -7.69 32.07 -13.01
C VAL A 533 -6.92 32.92 -14.03
N LYS A 534 -7.26 32.79 -15.31
CA LYS A 534 -6.60 33.57 -16.38
C LYS A 534 -6.76 35.07 -16.17
N ALA A 535 -7.96 35.51 -15.78
CA ALA A 535 -8.25 36.93 -15.58
C ALA A 535 -7.37 37.52 -14.47
N ARG A 536 -6.83 36.72 -13.57
CA ARG A 536 -5.97 37.18 -12.49
C ARG A 536 -4.48 36.90 -12.74
N GLY A 537 -4.16 36.56 -13.99
CA GLY A 537 -2.77 36.34 -14.41
C GLY A 537 -2.20 35.00 -14.06
N GLY A 538 -3.04 34.07 -13.58
CA GLY A 538 -2.57 32.73 -13.26
C GLY A 538 -2.27 31.90 -14.48
N THR A 539 -1.38 30.93 -14.34
CA THR A 539 -1.02 30.00 -15.40
C THR A 539 -1.96 28.80 -15.36
N VAL A 540 -2.54 28.45 -16.50
CA VAL A 540 -3.53 27.37 -16.61
C VAL A 540 -2.99 26.26 -17.51
N ILE A 541 -2.92 25.05 -16.97
CA ILE A 541 -2.60 23.83 -17.72
C ILE A 541 -3.83 22.95 -17.72
N GLY A 542 -4.16 22.36 -18.87
CA GLY A 542 -5.34 21.51 -18.99
C GLY A 542 -5.01 20.08 -19.38
N ILE A 543 -5.71 19.12 -18.80
CA ILE A 543 -5.81 17.76 -19.37
C ILE A 543 -7.24 17.70 -19.91
N MET A 544 -7.37 17.54 -21.21
CA MET A 544 -8.66 17.72 -21.89
C MET A 544 -8.74 16.84 -23.13
N PHE A 545 -9.74 17.07 -23.95
CA PHE A 545 -10.03 16.17 -25.06
C PHE A 545 -9.89 16.88 -26.40
N GLN A 546 -9.44 16.14 -27.40
CA GLN A 546 -9.26 16.67 -28.76
C GLN A 546 -10.57 17.25 -29.28
N GLY A 547 -10.48 18.39 -29.96
CA GLY A 547 -11.64 19.06 -30.54
C GLY A 547 -12.34 20.04 -29.62
N ASP A 548 -11.85 20.19 -28.40
CA ASP A 548 -12.46 21.14 -27.44
C ASP A 548 -11.79 22.50 -27.55
N UNK A 549 -12.22 23.22 -28.43
CA UNK A 549 -11.64 24.46 -28.75
C UNK A 549 -11.87 25.50 -27.75
N UNK A 550 -12.87 25.34 -27.01
CA UNK A 550 -13.21 26.21 -26.00
C UNK A 550 -12.28 26.15 -24.86
N ALA A 551 -12.07 24.94 -24.41
CA ALA A 551 -11.14 24.70 -23.32
C ALA A 551 -9.71 25.05 -23.68
N GLN A 552 -9.31 24.72 -24.91
CA GLN A 552 -7.93 25.02 -25.33
C GLN A 552 -7.60 26.49 -25.25
N SER A 553 -8.56 27.34 -25.60
CA SER A 553 -8.35 28.80 -25.55
C SER A 553 -8.13 29.33 -24.10
N UNK A 554 -8.43 28.54 -23.20
CA UNK A 554 -8.38 28.90 -21.88
C UNK A 554 -7.17 28.42 -21.21
N THR A 555 -6.24 27.75 -21.94
CA THR A 555 -5.02 27.13 -21.36
C THR A 555 -3.75 27.73 -21.92
N ASP A 556 -2.70 27.68 -21.13
CA ASP A 556 -1.35 28.04 -21.59
C ASP A 556 -0.65 26.80 -22.18
N GLN A 557 -0.92 25.61 -21.63
CA GLN A 557 -0.45 24.33 -22.15
C GLN A 557 -1.54 23.29 -21.92
N ALA A 558 -1.60 22.27 -22.77
CA ALA A 558 -2.64 21.25 -22.65
C ALA A 558 -2.15 19.88 -23.10
N VAL A 559 -2.64 18.84 -22.42
CA VAL A 559 -2.57 17.44 -22.85
C VAL A 559 -3.93 17.13 -23.50
N LEU A 560 -3.90 16.70 -24.74
CA LEU A 560 -5.13 16.47 -25.53
C LEU A 560 -5.35 14.98 -25.73
N LEU A 561 -6.31 14.43 -24.99
CA LEU A 561 -6.67 13.02 -25.05
C LEU A 561 -7.64 12.77 -26.21
N PRO A 562 -7.65 11.58 -26.79
CA PRO A 562 -8.67 11.26 -27.80
C PRO A 562 -10.07 11.24 -27.19
N GLN A 563 -11.07 11.41 -28.03
CA GLN A 563 -12.47 11.28 -27.59
C GLN A 563 -12.71 9.90 -27.02
N MET A 564 -13.48 9.84 -25.93
CA MET A 564 -13.78 8.57 -25.26
C MET A 564 -15.08 8.68 -24.46
N SER A 565 -15.50 7.57 -23.89
CA SER A 565 -16.67 7.53 -23.01
C SER A 565 -16.44 8.44 -21.78
N ALA A 566 -17.49 9.15 -21.38
CA ALA A 566 -17.46 9.94 -20.15
C ALA A 566 -17.18 9.08 -18.92
N LEU A 567 -17.48 7.78 -18.96
CA LEU A 567 -17.16 6.86 -17.85
C LEU A 567 -15.66 6.65 -17.71
N CYS A 568 -14.94 6.63 -18.83
CA CYS A 568 -13.51 6.35 -18.86
C CYS A 568 -12.66 7.62 -18.73
N ALA A 569 -13.22 8.76 -19.06
CA ALA A 569 -12.48 10.02 -19.10
C ALA A 569 -11.75 10.35 -17.79
N PRO A 570 -12.37 10.23 -16.61
CA PRO A 570 -11.65 10.53 -15.36
C PRO A 570 -10.43 9.63 -15.16
N MET A 571 -10.53 8.35 -15.53
CA MET A 571 -9.41 7.41 -15.39
C MET A 571 -8.28 7.77 -16.35
N ALA A 572 -8.61 8.13 -17.58
CA ALA A 572 -7.58 8.55 -18.56
C ALA A 572 -6.83 9.79 -18.07
N GLN A 573 -7.54 10.74 -17.49
CA GLN A 573 -6.92 11.94 -16.96
C GLN A 573 -6.06 11.64 -15.73
N MET A 574 -6.50 10.70 -14.89
CA MET A 574 -5.71 10.25 -13.75
C MET A 574 -4.38 9.66 -14.20
N ILE A 575 -4.38 8.87 -15.28
CA ILE A 575 -3.17 8.28 -15.83
C ILE A 575 -2.20 9.37 -16.30
N MET A 576 -2.72 10.38 -16.99
CA MET A 576 -1.88 11.48 -17.46
C MET A 576 -1.26 12.25 -16.29
N ALA A 577 -2.01 12.42 -15.21
CA ALA A 577 -1.50 13.10 -14.03
C ALA A 577 -0.43 12.26 -13.30
N GLN A 578 -0.57 10.94 -13.31
CA GLN A 578 0.48 10.05 -12.79
C GLN A 578 1.79 10.25 -13.57
N MET A 579 1.69 10.29 -14.89
CA MET A 579 2.85 10.53 -15.74
C MET A 579 3.45 11.91 -15.51
N PHE A 580 2.59 12.91 -15.35
CA PHE A 580 3.03 14.28 -15.11
C PHE A 580 3.86 14.35 -13.81
N ALA A 581 3.35 13.76 -12.74
CA ALA A 581 4.07 13.73 -11.48
C ALA A 581 5.40 12.97 -11.63
N TYR A 582 5.39 11.85 -12.35
CA TYR A 582 6.59 11.06 -12.59
C TYR A 582 7.68 11.90 -13.28
N TYR A 583 7.32 12.56 -14.39
CA TYR A 583 8.31 13.33 -15.15
C TYR A 583 8.76 14.58 -14.40
N ALA A 584 7.88 15.20 -13.62
CA ALA A 584 8.27 16.33 -12.78
C ALA A 584 9.31 15.90 -11.75
N ALA A 585 9.07 14.75 -11.09
CA ALA A 585 9.99 14.21 -10.10
C ALA A 585 11.32 13.81 -10.75
N LEU A 586 11.27 13.23 -11.95
CA LEU A 586 12.45 12.85 -12.71
C LEU A 586 13.31 14.08 -13.00
N ASP A 587 12.69 15.16 -13.47
CA ASP A 587 13.39 16.40 -13.80
C ASP A 587 14.02 17.05 -12.57
N LEU A 588 13.38 16.89 -11.41
CA LEU A 588 13.87 17.41 -10.12
C LEU A 588 14.92 16.51 -9.47
N GLY A 589 15.20 15.34 -10.04
CA GLY A 589 16.19 14.41 -9.50
C GLY A 589 15.75 13.71 -8.22
N ARG A 590 14.43 13.56 -8.00
CA ARG A 590 13.90 12.91 -6.79
C ARG A 590 14.06 11.41 -6.83
N ASN A 591 14.04 10.77 -5.66
CA ASN A 591 13.99 9.31 -5.55
C ASN A 591 12.54 8.87 -5.73
N ILE A 592 12.19 8.47 -6.94
CA ILE A 592 10.81 8.26 -7.35
C ILE A 592 10.20 7.01 -6.70
N ASP A 593 10.94 5.89 -6.75
CA ASP A 593 10.37 4.62 -6.25
C ASP A 593 10.31 4.56 -4.73
N LYS A 594 11.16 5.33 -4.05
CA LYS A 594 11.24 5.35 -2.59
C LYS A 594 11.31 6.81 -2.11
N PRO A 595 10.20 7.54 -2.20
CA PRO A 595 10.24 8.94 -1.77
C PRO A 595 10.52 9.06 -0.28
N ARG A 596 11.13 10.18 0.09
CA ARG A 596 11.49 10.41 1.49
C ARG A 596 10.24 10.38 2.38
N ASN A 597 10.41 9.89 3.62
CA ASN A 597 9.40 9.92 4.67
C ASN A 597 8.16 9.03 4.42
N LEU A 598 8.15 8.26 3.33
CA LEU A 598 7.00 7.43 2.99
C LEU A 598 7.37 5.95 2.97
N ALA A 599 6.36 5.10 3.14
CA ALA A 599 6.49 3.66 3.00
C ALA A 599 5.28 3.13 2.22
N LYS A 600 5.47 1.99 1.58
CA LYS A 600 4.45 1.42 0.67
C LYS A 600 3.13 1.15 1.37
N SER A 601 3.18 0.68 2.62
CA SER A 601 1.98 0.31 3.36
C SER A 601 2.13 0.72 4.82
N VAL A 602 1.15 1.46 5.35
CA VAL A 602 1.15 1.89 6.75
C VAL A 602 0.42 0.83 7.57
N THR A 603 1.19 -0.02 8.28
CA THR A 603 0.67 -1.18 9.00
C THR A 603 0.60 -0.98 10.52
N VAL A 604 0.91 0.22 11.00
CA VAL A 604 0.86 0.53 12.44
C VAL A 604 0.12 1.84 12.66
N GLY A 605 -0.54 1.95 13.83
CA GLY A 605 -1.28 3.15 14.20
C GLY A 605 -0.45 4.26 14.81
#